data_50fb34643c18356be7cf22895410a38c
#
_entry.id   50fb34643c18356be7cf22895410a38c
#
_cell.length_a   1.000
_cell.length_b   1.000
_cell.length_c   1.000
_cell.angle_alpha   90.00
_cell.angle_beta   90.00
_cell.angle_gamma   90.00
#
_symmetry.space_group_name_H-M   'P 1'
#
loop_
_entity.id
_entity.type
_entity.pdbx_description
1 polymer ?
#
loop_
_entity_poly.entity_id
_entity_poly.type
_entity_poly.pdbx_seq_one_letter_code
_entity_poly.pdbx_strand_id
1 'polypeptide(L)' 'MQFYIKTGSITNAQRSKNLLLKYNINASIKRLTDIQKSDGCGWTVTVSEREVRQAVRLLEQNGIKILGVERLDLS' A
#
# COMPACT_ATOMS: atom_id res chain seq x y z
N MET A 1 -10.89 8.23 6.37
CA MET A 1 -9.47 8.11 6.67
C MET A 1 -8.85 7.02 5.83
N GLN A 2 -7.63 7.20 5.42
CA GLN A 2 -6.98 6.23 4.58
C GLN A 2 -5.66 5.78 5.16
N PHE A 3 -5.21 4.63 4.72
CA PHE A 3 -3.92 4.12 5.13
C PHE A 3 -3.13 3.81 3.88
N TYR A 4 -1.81 3.89 3.99
CA TYR A 4 -1.00 3.46 2.87
C TYR A 4 -0.09 2.32 3.30
N ILE A 5 0.11 1.42 2.40
CA ILE A 5 0.91 0.23 2.62
C ILE A 5 2.19 0.41 1.83
N LYS A 6 3.33 0.40 2.51
CA LYS A 6 4.60 0.60 1.85
C LYS A 6 5.04 -0.68 1.18
N THR A 7 5.21 -0.62 -0.12
CA THR A 7 5.57 -1.81 -0.87
C THR A 7 7.01 -1.77 -1.38
N GLY A 8 7.60 -0.61 -1.39
CA GLY A 8 9.01 -0.51 -1.73
C GLY A 8 9.34 -0.39 -3.19
N SER A 9 8.59 -0.94 -4.08
CA SER A 9 8.88 -0.85 -5.50
C SER A 9 7.60 -0.68 -6.27
N ILE A 10 7.72 -0.15 -7.49
CA ILE A 10 6.57 0.03 -8.33
C ILE A 10 5.99 -1.33 -8.73
N THR A 11 6.83 -2.31 -8.92
CA THR A 11 6.36 -3.64 -9.30
C THR A 11 5.49 -4.23 -8.19
N ASN A 12 5.94 -4.14 -6.96
CA ASN A 12 5.16 -4.65 -5.85
C ASN A 12 3.89 -3.82 -5.64
N ALA A 13 3.97 -2.52 -5.88
CA ALA A 13 2.78 -1.68 -5.75
C ALA A 13 1.74 -2.07 -6.79
N GLN A 14 2.16 -2.33 -8.01
CA GLN A 14 1.22 -2.74 -9.04
C GLN A 14 0.62 -4.10 -8.76
N ARG A 15 1.45 -5.03 -8.31
CA ARG A 15 0.95 -6.36 -7.96
C ARG A 15 -0.06 -6.25 -6.82
N SER A 16 0.24 -5.41 -5.84
CA SER A 16 -0.65 -5.22 -4.72
C SER A 16 -1.97 -4.63 -5.15
N LYS A 17 -1.92 -3.59 -5.98
CA LYS A 17 -3.14 -2.95 -6.43
C LYS A 17 -3.99 -3.94 -7.22
N ASN A 18 -3.38 -4.68 -8.13
CA ASN A 18 -4.13 -5.61 -8.96
C ASN A 18 -4.78 -6.70 -8.11
N LEU A 19 -4.07 -7.19 -7.13
CA LEU A 19 -4.61 -8.22 -6.26
C LEU A 19 -5.79 -7.67 -5.46
N LEU A 20 -5.64 -6.47 -4.92
CA LEU A 20 -6.72 -5.91 -4.10
C LEU A 20 -7.95 -5.60 -4.93
N LEU A 21 -7.76 -5.11 -6.15
CA LEU A 21 -8.90 -4.85 -7.01
C LEU A 21 -9.65 -6.14 -7.35
N LYS A 22 -8.91 -7.23 -7.46
CA LYS A 22 -9.53 -8.50 -7.77
C LYS A 22 -10.49 -8.92 -6.67
N TYR A 23 -10.25 -8.47 -5.45
CA TYR A 23 -11.10 -8.80 -4.32
C TYR A 23 -12.02 -7.64 -3.96
N ASN A 24 -12.23 -6.73 -4.89
CA ASN A 24 -13.12 -5.60 -4.72
C ASN A 24 -12.67 -4.62 -3.65
N ILE A 25 -11.39 -4.52 -3.43
CA ILE A 25 -10.84 -3.54 -2.51
C ILE A 25 -10.28 -2.40 -3.33
N ASN A 26 -10.78 -1.20 -3.12
CA ASN A 26 -10.27 -0.05 -3.85
C ASN A 26 -8.87 0.27 -3.38
N ALA A 27 -7.97 0.38 -4.30
CA ALA A 27 -6.58 0.67 -3.98
C ALA A 27 -5.99 1.58 -5.05
N SER A 28 -5.11 2.46 -4.62
CA SER A 28 -4.43 3.39 -5.52
C SER A 28 -2.95 3.35 -5.26
N ILE A 29 -2.15 3.50 -6.29
CA ILE A 29 -0.71 3.57 -6.14
C ILE A 29 -0.32 5.00 -5.97
N LYS A 30 0.49 5.29 -4.97
CA LYS A 30 1.02 6.62 -4.76
C LYS A 30 2.50 6.54 -4.47
N ARG A 31 3.20 7.58 -4.88
CA ARG A 31 4.61 7.67 -4.62
C ARG A 31 4.84 8.68 -3.52
N LEU A 32 5.58 8.28 -2.50
CA LEU A 32 5.92 9.20 -1.45
C LEU A 32 7.15 9.94 -1.88
N THR A 33 7.02 11.23 -2.10
CA THR A 33 8.14 11.94 -2.63
C THR A 33 8.78 12.84 -1.63
N ASP A 34 8.17 13.05 -0.54
CA ASP A 34 8.79 14.00 0.29
C ASP A 34 9.39 13.37 1.43
N ILE A 35 9.80 12.33 1.40
CA ILE A 35 10.34 11.86 2.40
C ILE A 35 11.55 11.98 2.67
N GLN A 36 11.92 11.95 3.46
CA GLN A 36 13.10 12.07 3.73
C GLN A 36 13.62 10.92 3.63
N LYS A 37 13.48 10.21 3.26
CA LYS A 37 13.92 9.26 3.16
C LYS A 37 14.58 8.36 3.23
N SER A 38 14.85 8.06 3.24
CA SER A 38 15.69 7.23 3.58
C SER A 38 15.48 5.99 3.02
N ASP A 39 14.50 5.47 2.80
CA ASP A 39 14.33 4.31 2.26
C ASP A 39 14.23 4.29 0.91
N GLY A 40 14.56 5.11 0.20
CA GLY A 40 14.64 5.00 -1.13
C GLY A 40 13.39 4.90 -1.87
N CYS A 41 12.81 3.87 -2.04
CA CYS A 41 11.67 3.74 -2.84
C CYS A 41 10.47 4.12 -2.14
N GLY A 42 9.70 4.97 -2.59
CA GLY A 42 8.53 5.43 -1.91
C GLY A 42 7.22 5.00 -2.51
N TRP A 43 7.17 3.85 -3.10
CA TRP A 43 5.92 3.39 -3.71
C TRP A 43 5.01 2.76 -2.68
N THR A 44 3.76 3.21 -2.68
CA THR A 44 2.79 2.73 -1.71
C THR A 44 1.45 2.45 -2.37
N VAL A 45 0.63 1.70 -1.67
CA VAL A 45 -0.73 1.45 -2.11
C VAL A 45 -1.65 2.01 -1.03
N THR A 46 -2.57 2.86 -1.42
CA THR A 46 -3.49 3.50 -0.49
C THR A 46 -4.82 2.77 -0.48
N VAL A 47 -5.30 2.47 0.71
CA VAL A 47 -6.60 1.81 0.87
C VAL A 47 -7.37 2.52 1.98
N SER A 48 -8.67 2.27 2.06
CA SER A 48 -9.46 2.89 3.09
C SER A 48 -9.24 2.20 4.43
N GLU A 49 -9.58 2.91 5.47
CA GLU A 49 -9.44 2.37 6.82
C GLU A 49 -10.24 1.08 6.99
N ARG A 50 -11.40 1.00 6.36
CA ARG A 50 -12.20 -0.18 6.50
C ARG A 50 -11.56 -1.38 5.92
N GLU A 51 -10.74 -1.21 4.90
CA GLU A 51 -10.21 -2.33 4.15
C GLU A 51 -8.74 -2.61 4.41
N VAL A 52 -8.07 -1.77 5.17
CA VAL A 52 -6.63 -1.91 5.32
C VAL A 52 -6.25 -3.26 5.93
N ARG A 53 -7.00 -3.73 6.90
CA ARG A 53 -6.66 -4.98 7.55
C ARG A 53 -6.79 -6.15 6.59
N GLN A 54 -7.88 -6.16 5.83
CA GLN A 54 -8.07 -7.21 4.85
C GLN A 54 -7.03 -7.11 3.74
N ALA A 55 -6.69 -5.89 3.34
CA ALA A 55 -5.70 -5.69 2.30
C ALA A 55 -4.35 -6.25 2.73
N VAL A 56 -3.92 -5.95 3.94
CA VAL A 56 -2.64 -6.44 4.43
C VAL A 56 -2.63 -7.97 4.44
N ARG A 57 -3.72 -8.56 4.91
CA ARG A 57 -3.79 -10.01 4.99
C ARG A 57 -3.70 -10.63 3.60
N LEU A 58 -4.42 -10.07 2.63
CA LEU A 58 -4.38 -10.61 1.27
C LEU A 58 -2.98 -10.51 0.67
N LEU A 59 -2.32 -9.39 0.88
CA LEU A 59 -1.00 -9.22 0.31
C LEU A 59 0.00 -10.21 0.93
N GLU A 60 -0.09 -10.38 2.22
CA GLU A 60 0.83 -11.31 2.88
C GLU A 60 0.56 -12.74 2.46
N GLN A 61 -0.70 -13.10 2.31
CA GLN A 61 -1.04 -14.46 1.90
C GLN A 61 -0.56 -14.75 0.50
N ASN A 62 -0.38 -13.73 -0.32
CA ASN A 62 0.08 -13.93 -1.66
C ASN A 62 1.57 -13.66 -1.85
N GLY A 63 2.28 -13.59 -0.74
CA GLY A 63 3.74 -13.48 -0.82
C GLY A 63 4.26 -12.10 -1.15
N ILE A 64 3.44 -11.08 -1.05
CA ILE A 64 3.89 -9.73 -1.34
C ILE A 64 4.42 -9.13 -0.06
N LYS A 65 5.66 -8.70 -0.09
CA LYS A 65 6.30 -8.17 1.09
C LYS A 65 5.77 -6.78 1.40
N ILE A 66 5.41 -6.55 2.64
CA ILE A 66 4.95 -5.26 3.09
C ILE A 66 6.00 -4.68 4.01
N LEU A 67 6.44 -3.47 3.69
CA LEU A 67 7.48 -2.83 4.49
C LEU A 67 6.89 -2.07 5.67
N GLY A 68 5.66 -1.70 5.60
CA GLY A 68 5.01 -1.01 6.70
C GLY A 68 3.64 -0.51 6.30
N VAL A 69 2.84 -0.14 7.27
CA VAL A 69 1.51 0.38 7.03
C VAL A 69 1.36 1.62 7.89
N GLU A 70 0.94 2.72 7.30
CA GLU A 70 0.78 3.94 8.06
C GLU A 70 -0.49 4.65 7.71
N ARG A 71 -0.98 5.42 8.65
CA ARG A 71 -2.19 6.17 8.43
C ARG A 71 -1.88 7.41 7.61
N LEU A 72 -2.70 7.67 6.63
CA LEU A 72 -2.53 8.83 5.80
C LEU A 72 -3.34 9.96 6.42
N ASP A 73 -2.64 10.92 6.98
CA ASP A 73 -3.30 12.00 7.65
C ASP A 73 -3.28 13.19 6.75
N LEU A 74 -4.44 13.61 6.31
CA LEU A 74 -4.53 14.66 5.37
C LEU A 74 -4.87 15.99 5.96
N SER A 75 -4.83 16.14 7.18
CA SER A 75 -5.27 17.41 7.77
C SER A 75 -4.35 18.58 7.48
#